data_37c15e2d52accba4c7730529b70948ad
#
_entry.id   37c15e2d52accba4c7730529b70948ad
#
_cell.length_a   1.000
_cell.length_b   1.000
_cell.length_c   1.000
_cell.angle_alpha   90.00
_cell.angle_beta   90.00
_cell.angle_gamma   90.00
#
_symmetry.space_group_name_H-M   'P 1'
#
loop_
_entity.id
_entity.type
_entity.pdbx_description
1 polymer ?
#
loop_
_entity_poly.entity_id
_entity_poly.type
_entity_poly.pdbx_seq_one_letter_code
_entity_poly.pdbx_strand_id
1 'polypeptide(L)'
;MSDIATPLSLPHGIRTGQKPIMQPTFFINHGGGPCFFLEPGPMRAAWGGLEAYLRGLVGTLAERPRGILTVSGHWEEAVPTVTAGARPPLLFDYAGFPDYTYRLTWPAPGSPHLAARVRALLGEAGIGSGSDAARGWDHGVFVPFKVMVPEADIPLVELSMQHGLDPAAHLAMGRALKPLRDEGVLIVGSGQSYHNIRGFFSGRAVDPASEAFDAWLRDAMTDGATREEALIGWSGAPHARDAQPHEDHLLPLMVAAGAASGEPGIVDFHGHALGKAISGFRFG
;
A
#
# COMPACT_ATOMS: atom_id res chain seq x y z
N MET A 1 1.19 21.81 -31.65
CA MET A 1 -0.15 21.21 -31.57
C MET A 1 -0.23 20.61 -30.18
N SER A 2 -0.97 21.24 -29.29
CA SER A 2 -1.09 20.85 -27.88
C SER A 2 -2.11 19.71 -27.79
N ASP A 3 -1.64 18.51 -27.48
CA ASP A 3 -2.52 17.39 -27.11
C ASP A 3 -3.23 17.74 -25.79
N ILE A 4 -4.51 18.02 -25.92
CA ILE A 4 -5.40 18.18 -24.77
C ILE A 4 -5.63 16.76 -24.21
N ALA A 5 -5.04 16.49 -23.06
CA ALA A 5 -5.25 15.23 -22.34
C ALA A 5 -6.75 14.98 -22.12
N THR A 6 -7.24 13.86 -22.63
CA THR A 6 -8.63 13.40 -22.44
C THR A 6 -8.84 13.14 -20.93
N PRO A 7 -9.87 13.73 -20.30
CA PRO A 7 -10.11 13.50 -18.88
C PRO A 7 -10.46 12.04 -18.61
N LEU A 8 -10.05 11.55 -17.43
CA LEU A 8 -10.44 10.24 -16.89
C LEU A 8 -11.95 10.02 -17.05
N SER A 9 -12.35 8.89 -17.64
CA SER A 9 -13.76 8.48 -17.67
C SER A 9 -14.25 8.26 -16.26
N LEU A 10 -15.12 9.14 -15.77
CA LEU A 10 -15.59 9.15 -14.37
C LEU A 10 -16.60 8.02 -14.15
N PRO A 11 -16.50 7.26 -13.01
CA PRO A 11 -17.59 6.40 -12.56
C PRO A 11 -18.84 7.25 -12.27
N HIS A 12 -20.02 6.63 -12.44
CA HIS A 12 -21.33 7.28 -12.27
C HIS A 12 -21.44 7.90 -10.87
N GLY A 13 -21.65 9.22 -10.82
CA GLY A 13 -21.92 9.97 -9.58
C GLY A 13 -20.99 11.16 -9.29
N ILE A 14 -19.91 11.38 -10.06
CA ILE A 14 -18.99 12.51 -9.84
C ILE A 14 -19.50 13.73 -10.61
N ARG A 15 -19.67 14.87 -9.92
CA ARG A 15 -20.03 16.16 -10.53
C ARG A 15 -18.91 16.61 -11.47
N THR A 16 -19.21 16.72 -12.76
CA THR A 16 -18.29 17.24 -13.76
C THR A 16 -18.01 18.73 -13.51
N GLY A 17 -16.73 19.11 -13.42
CA GLY A 17 -16.30 20.51 -13.34
C GLY A 17 -15.76 20.97 -11.98
N GLN A 18 -15.81 20.17 -10.91
CA GLN A 18 -15.22 20.53 -9.63
C GLN A 18 -13.81 19.90 -9.50
N LYS A 19 -12.81 20.71 -9.04
CA LYS A 19 -11.48 20.17 -8.72
C LYS A 19 -11.65 19.11 -7.63
N PRO A 20 -11.02 17.89 -7.77
CA PRO A 20 -11.11 16.88 -6.72
C PRO A 20 -10.50 17.38 -5.42
N ILE A 21 -11.01 16.88 -4.30
CA ILE A 21 -10.38 17.08 -3.00
C ILE A 21 -9.07 16.26 -2.99
N MET A 22 -7.99 16.86 -2.51
CA MET A 22 -6.71 16.20 -2.35
C MET A 22 -6.89 14.95 -1.48
N GLN A 23 -6.45 13.79 -1.98
CA GLN A 23 -6.53 12.55 -1.24
C GLN A 23 -5.40 12.45 -0.20
N PRO A 24 -5.64 11.86 0.99
CA PRO A 24 -4.56 11.45 1.88
C PRO A 24 -3.72 10.34 1.26
N THR A 25 -2.63 9.95 1.93
CA THR A 25 -1.93 8.71 1.62
C THR A 25 -2.00 7.75 2.79
N PHE A 26 -1.93 6.46 2.52
CA PHE A 26 -1.97 5.42 3.56
C PHE A 26 -0.80 4.46 3.43
N PHE A 27 -0.34 3.97 4.58
CA PHE A 27 0.33 2.69 4.69
C PHE A 27 -0.60 1.72 5.41
N ILE A 28 -0.90 0.60 4.76
CA ILE A 28 -1.75 -0.46 5.32
C ILE A 28 -0.98 -1.75 5.48
N ASN A 29 -1.36 -2.55 6.48
CA ASN A 29 -0.97 -3.94 6.56
C ASN A 29 -1.94 -4.76 5.67
N HIS A 30 -1.40 -5.63 4.80
CA HIS A 30 -2.24 -6.43 3.90
C HIS A 30 -2.63 -7.81 4.46
N GLY A 31 -2.09 -8.18 5.63
CA GLY A 31 -2.32 -9.48 6.24
C GLY A 31 -1.38 -10.56 5.72
N GLY A 32 -1.69 -11.82 5.98
CA GLY A 32 -0.89 -12.97 5.55
C GLY A 32 -1.62 -13.83 4.52
N GLY A 33 -1.19 -13.81 3.25
CA GLY A 33 -1.88 -14.51 2.18
C GLY A 33 -3.38 -14.15 2.13
N PRO A 34 -4.31 -15.10 1.89
CA PRO A 34 -5.73 -14.82 1.79
C PRO A 34 -6.45 -14.74 3.16
N CYS A 35 -5.79 -14.23 4.21
CA CYS A 35 -6.21 -14.33 5.61
C CYS A 35 -7.65 -13.88 5.89
N PHE A 36 -8.15 -12.85 5.19
CA PHE A 36 -9.52 -12.34 5.35
C PHE A 36 -10.59 -13.22 4.70
N PHE A 37 -10.19 -14.16 3.85
CA PHE A 37 -11.08 -15.04 3.09
C PHE A 37 -11.00 -16.51 3.55
N LEU A 38 -10.30 -16.77 4.65
CA LEU A 38 -10.29 -18.09 5.28
C LEU A 38 -11.64 -18.38 5.94
N GLU A 39 -11.99 -19.66 6.08
CA GLU A 39 -13.12 -20.09 6.90
C GLU A 39 -12.99 -19.57 8.35
N PRO A 40 -14.12 -19.36 9.04
CA PRO A 40 -14.09 -18.93 10.44
C PRO A 40 -13.22 -19.84 11.30
N GLY A 41 -12.27 -19.26 12.03
CA GLY A 41 -11.32 -19.98 12.85
C GLY A 41 -10.26 -19.06 13.45
N PRO A 42 -9.35 -19.60 14.29
CA PRO A 42 -8.36 -18.79 15.01
C PRO A 42 -7.45 -17.97 14.08
N MET A 43 -7.06 -18.52 12.92
CA MET A 43 -6.21 -17.83 11.94
C MET A 43 -6.92 -16.60 11.37
N ARG A 44 -8.16 -16.74 10.91
CA ARG A 44 -8.93 -15.59 10.42
C ARG A 44 -9.24 -14.59 11.53
N ALA A 45 -9.60 -15.07 12.72
CA ALA A 45 -9.92 -14.23 13.88
C ALA A 45 -8.73 -13.34 14.28
N ALA A 46 -7.49 -13.85 14.15
CA ALA A 46 -6.28 -13.07 14.44
C ALA A 46 -6.11 -11.82 13.56
N TRP A 47 -6.75 -11.78 12.38
CA TRP A 47 -6.73 -10.64 11.45
C TRP A 47 -8.03 -9.82 11.48
N GLY A 48 -8.99 -10.17 12.35
CA GLY A 48 -10.34 -9.58 12.36
C GLY A 48 -10.34 -8.06 12.62
N GLY A 49 -9.47 -7.56 13.49
CA GLY A 49 -9.32 -6.12 13.72
C GLY A 49 -8.83 -5.37 12.48
N LEU A 50 -7.84 -5.93 11.78
CA LEU A 50 -7.33 -5.38 10.53
C LEU A 50 -8.38 -5.45 9.41
N GLU A 51 -9.11 -6.56 9.29
CA GLU A 51 -10.21 -6.69 8.32
C GLU A 51 -11.29 -5.62 8.54
N ALA A 52 -11.68 -5.37 9.79
CA ALA A 52 -12.67 -4.35 10.14
C ALA A 52 -12.20 -2.94 9.79
N TYR A 53 -10.94 -2.61 10.09
CA TYR A 53 -10.33 -1.35 9.71
C TYR A 53 -10.32 -1.14 8.19
N LEU A 54 -9.79 -2.09 7.43
CA LEU A 54 -9.72 -2.01 5.97
C LEU A 54 -11.10 -1.83 5.33
N ARG A 55 -12.11 -2.54 5.82
CA ARG A 55 -13.50 -2.45 5.35
C ARG A 55 -14.08 -1.05 5.50
N GLY A 56 -13.70 -0.32 6.54
CA GLY A 56 -14.16 1.03 6.82
C GLY A 56 -13.36 2.12 6.11
N LEU A 57 -12.12 1.86 5.67
CA LEU A 57 -11.13 2.87 5.29
C LEU A 57 -11.64 3.84 4.23
N VAL A 58 -12.16 3.33 3.10
CA VAL A 58 -12.65 4.20 2.00
C VAL A 58 -13.81 5.08 2.44
N GLY A 59 -14.62 4.60 3.39
CA GLY A 59 -15.73 5.39 3.98
C GLY A 59 -15.28 6.57 4.84
N THR A 60 -14.02 6.62 5.26
CA THR A 60 -13.47 7.75 6.05
C THR A 60 -12.98 8.90 5.18
N LEU A 61 -12.88 8.71 3.86
CA LEU A 61 -12.39 9.71 2.92
C LEU A 61 -13.44 10.79 2.69
N ALA A 62 -12.99 12.04 2.58
CA ALA A 62 -13.87 13.17 2.29
C ALA A 62 -14.52 13.08 0.89
N GLU A 63 -13.83 12.44 -0.06
CA GLU A 63 -14.34 12.15 -1.41
C GLU A 63 -13.84 10.77 -1.85
N ARG A 64 -14.70 10.01 -2.54
CA ARG A 64 -14.32 8.71 -3.10
C ARG A 64 -13.20 8.88 -4.13
N PRO A 65 -12.13 8.08 -4.08
CA PRO A 65 -11.02 8.21 -5.01
C PRO A 65 -11.45 7.96 -6.48
N ARG A 66 -10.86 8.70 -7.39
CA ARG A 66 -11.04 8.52 -8.84
C ARG A 66 -10.17 7.39 -9.40
N GLY A 67 -9.13 7.01 -8.65
CA GLY A 67 -8.22 5.92 -8.93
C GLY A 67 -7.37 5.63 -7.70
N ILE A 68 -6.70 4.50 -7.71
CA ILE A 68 -5.78 4.09 -6.65
C ILE A 68 -4.42 3.79 -7.27
N LEU A 69 -3.37 4.34 -6.68
CA LEU A 69 -1.99 3.90 -6.91
C LEU A 69 -1.57 3.13 -5.66
N THR A 70 -1.13 1.88 -5.82
CA THR A 70 -0.60 1.08 -4.72
C THR A 70 0.83 0.65 -4.98
N VAL A 71 1.63 0.54 -3.91
CA VAL A 71 2.94 -0.11 -3.93
C VAL A 71 2.85 -1.32 -3.03
N SER A 72 3.13 -2.51 -3.57
CA SER A 72 3.07 -3.78 -2.84
C SER A 72 4.46 -4.24 -2.41
N GLY A 73 4.56 -4.81 -1.20
CA GLY A 73 5.75 -5.51 -0.72
C GLY A 73 6.08 -6.79 -1.50
N HIS A 74 5.23 -7.18 -2.47
CA HIS A 74 5.38 -8.41 -3.26
C HIS A 74 5.88 -8.19 -4.69
N TRP A 75 6.24 -6.96 -5.05
CA TRP A 75 6.76 -6.67 -6.39
C TRP A 75 7.98 -5.78 -6.37
N GLU A 76 9.10 -6.34 -6.83
CA GLU A 76 10.37 -5.64 -7.02
C GLU A 76 10.83 -5.72 -8.47
N GLU A 77 11.36 -4.64 -9.03
CA GLU A 77 11.92 -4.55 -10.36
C GLU A 77 13.23 -3.76 -10.38
N ALA A 78 14.02 -3.90 -11.42
CA ALA A 78 15.28 -3.16 -11.58
C ALA A 78 15.06 -1.65 -11.64
N VAL A 79 13.93 -1.22 -12.18
CA VAL A 79 13.43 0.16 -12.18
C VAL A 79 11.96 0.16 -11.73
N PRO A 80 11.45 1.21 -11.10
CA PRO A 80 10.04 1.31 -10.76
C PRO A 80 9.17 1.02 -11.98
N THR A 81 8.33 0.00 -11.89
CA THR A 81 7.53 -0.51 -13.02
C THR A 81 6.06 -0.49 -12.64
N VAL A 82 5.19 -0.01 -13.55
CA VAL A 82 3.75 0.07 -13.31
C VAL A 82 2.98 -1.02 -14.04
N THR A 83 1.93 -1.54 -13.43
CA THR A 83 0.94 -2.33 -14.17
C THR A 83 0.24 -1.45 -15.20
N ALA A 84 0.15 -1.91 -16.46
CA ALA A 84 -0.43 -1.13 -17.56
C ALA A 84 -1.61 -1.85 -18.25
N GLY A 85 -1.99 -3.04 -17.80
CA GLY A 85 -3.15 -3.76 -18.33
C GLY A 85 -4.47 -3.10 -17.92
N ALA A 86 -5.48 -3.14 -18.80
CA ALA A 86 -6.81 -2.61 -18.48
C ALA A 86 -7.65 -3.58 -17.62
N ARG A 87 -7.32 -4.86 -17.62
CA ARG A 87 -8.00 -5.93 -16.87
C ARG A 87 -6.98 -6.94 -16.35
N PRO A 88 -6.17 -6.57 -15.35
CA PRO A 88 -5.19 -7.48 -14.75
C PRO A 88 -5.87 -8.67 -14.10
N PRO A 89 -5.35 -9.90 -14.26
CA PRO A 89 -5.82 -11.06 -13.51
C PRO A 89 -5.36 -10.97 -12.03
N LEU A 90 -5.87 -11.85 -11.17
CA LEU A 90 -5.28 -12.05 -9.84
C LEU A 90 -4.03 -12.92 -9.96
N LEU A 91 -2.98 -12.56 -9.22
CA LEU A 91 -1.77 -13.33 -9.06
C LEU A 91 -1.79 -13.97 -7.66
N PHE A 92 -1.97 -15.29 -7.62
CA PHE A 92 -1.99 -16.05 -6.37
C PHE A 92 -0.55 -16.43 -6.00
N ASP A 93 0.18 -15.48 -5.44
CA ASP A 93 1.60 -15.56 -5.07
C ASP A 93 1.83 -16.13 -3.65
N TYR A 94 0.84 -16.79 -3.08
CA TYR A 94 0.91 -17.52 -1.82
C TYR A 94 0.75 -19.03 -2.03
N ALA A 95 1.13 -19.82 -1.03
CA ALA A 95 1.06 -21.28 -1.08
C ALA A 95 0.62 -21.88 0.27
N GLY A 96 0.11 -23.12 0.22
CA GLY A 96 -0.25 -23.86 1.43
C GLY A 96 -1.62 -23.51 2.03
N PHE A 97 -2.45 -22.77 1.31
CA PHE A 97 -3.81 -22.42 1.71
C PHE A 97 -4.85 -23.36 1.06
N PRO A 98 -6.11 -23.39 1.57
CA PRO A 98 -7.16 -24.22 0.99
C PRO A 98 -7.47 -23.87 -0.48
N ASP A 99 -7.82 -24.85 -1.30
CA ASP A 99 -8.03 -24.72 -2.75
C ASP A 99 -9.03 -23.62 -3.14
N TYR A 100 -10.05 -23.35 -2.31
CA TYR A 100 -11.04 -22.31 -2.62
C TYR A 100 -10.44 -20.91 -2.61
N THR A 101 -9.34 -20.67 -1.89
CA THR A 101 -8.66 -19.37 -1.85
C THR A 101 -7.99 -19.03 -3.16
N TYR A 102 -7.63 -20.02 -3.98
CA TYR A 102 -7.09 -19.84 -5.32
C TYR A 102 -8.17 -19.65 -6.39
N ARG A 103 -9.43 -19.58 -5.99
CA ARG A 103 -10.59 -19.28 -6.84
C ARG A 103 -11.27 -17.96 -6.48
N LEU A 104 -10.63 -17.14 -5.65
CA LEU A 104 -11.09 -15.80 -5.35
C LEU A 104 -11.18 -14.98 -6.65
N THR A 105 -12.17 -14.12 -6.73
CA THR A 105 -12.37 -13.19 -7.85
C THR A 105 -12.50 -11.76 -7.32
N TRP A 106 -11.85 -10.84 -7.99
CA TRP A 106 -11.97 -9.40 -7.73
C TRP A 106 -11.59 -8.67 -9.03
N PRO A 107 -12.58 -8.38 -9.91
CA PRO A 107 -12.34 -7.90 -11.26
C PRO A 107 -12.09 -6.38 -11.31
N ALA A 108 -11.26 -5.86 -10.41
CA ALA A 108 -10.92 -4.44 -10.39
C ALA A 108 -10.24 -4.04 -11.70
N PRO A 109 -10.69 -2.95 -12.35
CA PRO A 109 -10.08 -2.49 -13.57
C PRO A 109 -8.70 -1.91 -13.32
N GLY A 110 -7.76 -2.17 -14.21
CA GLY A 110 -6.52 -1.42 -14.31
C GLY A 110 -6.76 -0.08 -15.03
N SER A 111 -5.78 0.83 -14.95
CA SER A 111 -5.85 2.13 -15.59
C SER A 111 -4.59 2.44 -16.39
N PRO A 112 -4.54 2.10 -17.69
CA PRO A 112 -3.41 2.48 -18.56
C PRO A 112 -3.13 3.98 -18.58
N HIS A 113 -4.17 4.81 -18.44
CA HIS A 113 -4.04 6.26 -18.36
C HIS A 113 -3.33 6.70 -17.06
N LEU A 114 -3.74 6.16 -15.89
CA LEU A 114 -3.07 6.44 -14.62
C LEU A 114 -1.63 5.90 -14.63
N ALA A 115 -1.40 4.72 -15.22
CA ALA A 115 -0.05 4.17 -15.38
C ALA A 115 0.87 5.10 -16.19
N ALA A 116 0.37 5.66 -17.30
CA ALA A 116 1.10 6.65 -18.10
C ALA A 116 1.39 7.93 -17.29
N ARG A 117 0.42 8.40 -16.48
CA ARG A 117 0.58 9.59 -15.63
C ARG A 117 1.63 9.37 -14.53
N VAL A 118 1.60 8.20 -13.86
CA VAL A 118 2.63 7.81 -12.87
C VAL A 118 4.02 7.85 -13.49
N ARG A 119 4.20 7.24 -14.66
CA ARG A 119 5.50 7.22 -15.37
C ARG A 119 5.95 8.61 -15.79
N ALA A 120 5.03 9.48 -16.21
CA ALA A 120 5.36 10.86 -16.56
C ALA A 120 5.90 11.61 -15.35
N LEU A 121 5.24 11.52 -14.18
CA LEU A 121 5.68 12.18 -12.95
C LEU A 121 7.04 11.66 -12.45
N LEU A 122 7.27 10.34 -12.52
CA LEU A 122 8.59 9.77 -12.21
C LEU A 122 9.67 10.31 -13.16
N GLY A 123 9.36 10.36 -14.47
CA GLY A 123 10.28 10.92 -15.48
C GLY A 123 10.58 12.40 -15.29
N GLU A 124 9.60 13.22 -14.91
CA GLU A 124 9.77 14.64 -14.56
C GLU A 124 10.72 14.83 -13.36
N ALA A 125 10.74 13.85 -12.44
CA ALA A 125 11.65 13.81 -11.30
C ALA A 125 13.00 13.14 -11.61
N GLY A 126 13.28 12.76 -12.86
CA GLY A 126 14.51 12.08 -13.26
C GLY A 126 14.56 10.59 -12.88
N ILE A 127 13.44 9.99 -12.46
CA ILE A 127 13.33 8.59 -12.08
C ILE A 127 12.89 7.78 -13.31
N GLY A 128 13.78 6.92 -13.82
CA GLY A 128 13.45 5.99 -14.92
C GLY A 128 12.39 4.99 -14.47
N SER A 129 11.44 4.65 -15.37
CA SER A 129 10.36 3.72 -15.03
C SER A 129 9.95 2.81 -16.18
N GLY A 130 9.54 1.58 -15.84
CA GLY A 130 9.00 0.56 -16.74
C GLY A 130 7.47 0.48 -16.72
N SER A 131 6.92 -0.39 -17.57
CA SER A 131 5.50 -0.77 -17.52
C SER A 131 5.33 -2.24 -17.91
N ASP A 132 4.42 -2.94 -17.21
CA ASP A 132 4.04 -4.32 -17.51
C ASP A 132 2.52 -4.40 -17.71
N ALA A 133 2.10 -4.77 -18.93
CA ALA A 133 0.69 -4.92 -19.27
C ALA A 133 0.12 -6.32 -18.95
N ALA A 134 0.98 -7.27 -18.61
CA ALA A 134 0.62 -8.66 -18.33
C ALA A 134 0.52 -8.97 -16.83
N ARG A 135 1.21 -8.19 -15.98
CA ARG A 135 1.21 -8.41 -14.54
C ARG A 135 -0.20 -8.32 -13.95
N GLY A 136 -0.54 -9.31 -13.12
CA GLY A 136 -1.76 -9.34 -12.33
C GLY A 136 -1.58 -8.70 -10.95
N TRP A 137 -2.70 -8.57 -10.20
CA TRP A 137 -2.70 -8.11 -8.82
C TRP A 137 -2.19 -9.21 -7.89
N ASP A 138 -1.06 -9.01 -7.21
CA ASP A 138 -0.58 -9.92 -6.17
C ASP A 138 -1.44 -9.84 -4.89
N HIS A 139 -1.19 -10.72 -3.91
CA HIS A 139 -2.04 -10.76 -2.72
C HIS A 139 -1.88 -9.54 -1.81
N GLY A 140 -0.75 -8.85 -1.85
CA GLY A 140 -0.59 -7.55 -1.18
C GLY A 140 -1.51 -6.49 -1.76
N VAL A 141 -1.99 -6.69 -2.98
CA VAL A 141 -2.99 -5.84 -3.64
C VAL A 141 -4.39 -6.44 -3.48
N PHE A 142 -4.68 -7.60 -4.12
CA PHE A 142 -6.08 -8.01 -4.23
C PHE A 142 -6.72 -8.40 -2.89
N VAL A 143 -5.96 -8.87 -1.91
CA VAL A 143 -6.52 -9.31 -0.63
C VAL A 143 -7.03 -8.12 0.20
N PRO A 144 -6.23 -7.08 0.50
CA PRO A 144 -6.74 -5.92 1.23
C PRO A 144 -7.74 -5.10 0.42
N PHE A 145 -7.51 -4.89 -0.88
CA PHE A 145 -8.40 -4.04 -1.68
C PHE A 145 -9.75 -4.69 -1.97
N LYS A 146 -9.85 -6.02 -2.03
CA LYS A 146 -11.14 -6.72 -2.07
C LYS A 146 -11.96 -6.52 -0.79
N VAL A 147 -11.31 -6.25 0.35
CA VAL A 147 -11.98 -5.87 1.61
C VAL A 147 -12.36 -4.39 1.59
N MET A 148 -11.47 -3.51 1.12
CA MET A 148 -11.65 -2.06 1.09
C MET A 148 -12.64 -1.59 0.03
N VAL A 149 -12.63 -2.23 -1.15
CA VAL A 149 -13.43 -1.89 -2.35
C VAL A 149 -14.01 -3.17 -2.94
N PRO A 150 -14.95 -3.81 -2.23
CA PRO A 150 -15.51 -5.11 -2.66
C PRO A 150 -16.22 -5.05 -4.01
N GLU A 151 -16.75 -3.87 -4.39
CA GLU A 151 -17.41 -3.62 -5.68
C GLU A 151 -16.44 -3.65 -6.86
N ALA A 152 -15.12 -3.57 -6.62
CA ALA A 152 -14.07 -3.56 -7.65
C ALA A 152 -14.27 -2.49 -8.73
N ASP A 153 -14.79 -1.32 -8.35
CA ASP A 153 -15.24 -0.26 -9.27
C ASP A 153 -14.30 0.96 -9.33
N ILE A 154 -13.21 0.97 -8.53
CA ILE A 154 -12.18 2.01 -8.57
C ILE A 154 -10.99 1.49 -9.41
N PRO A 155 -10.60 2.21 -10.48
CA PRO A 155 -9.44 1.83 -11.28
C PRO A 155 -8.15 1.86 -10.43
N LEU A 156 -7.29 0.85 -10.62
CA LEU A 156 -6.09 0.68 -9.82
C LEU A 156 -4.85 0.52 -10.71
N VAL A 157 -3.72 1.03 -10.24
CA VAL A 157 -2.37 0.78 -10.76
C VAL A 157 -1.49 0.34 -9.62
N GLU A 158 -0.74 -0.73 -9.81
CA GLU A 158 0.32 -1.15 -8.92
C GLU A 158 1.66 -0.64 -9.46
N LEU A 159 2.50 -0.13 -8.57
CA LEU A 159 3.88 0.29 -8.84
C LEU A 159 4.82 -0.61 -8.05
N SER A 160 5.82 -1.17 -8.70
CA SER A 160 6.84 -1.97 -8.04
C SER A 160 7.74 -1.14 -7.14
N MET A 161 8.31 -1.78 -6.14
CA MET A 161 9.53 -1.31 -5.51
C MET A 161 10.71 -1.42 -6.49
N GLN A 162 11.81 -0.76 -6.17
CA GLN A 162 13.06 -0.85 -6.91
C GLN A 162 14.03 -1.78 -6.19
N HIS A 163 14.74 -2.63 -6.96
CA HIS A 163 15.81 -3.45 -6.44
C HIS A 163 16.82 -2.64 -5.62
N GLY A 164 17.37 -3.27 -4.59
CA GLY A 164 18.24 -2.62 -3.62
C GLY A 164 17.51 -1.98 -2.45
N LEU A 165 16.18 -1.83 -2.56
CA LEU A 165 15.27 -1.45 -1.46
C LEU A 165 15.77 -0.25 -0.63
N ASP A 166 16.34 0.77 -1.32
CA ASP A 166 16.83 1.99 -0.68
C ASP A 166 15.67 2.86 -0.19
N PRO A 167 15.54 3.12 1.12
CA PRO A 167 14.47 3.96 1.67
C PRO A 167 14.44 5.37 1.08
N ALA A 168 15.61 5.99 0.85
CA ALA A 168 15.68 7.35 0.32
C ALA A 168 15.17 7.43 -1.13
N ALA A 169 15.47 6.41 -1.95
CA ALA A 169 14.93 6.31 -3.31
C ALA A 169 13.40 6.15 -3.31
N HIS A 170 12.84 5.33 -2.41
CA HIS A 170 11.39 5.14 -2.31
C HIS A 170 10.65 6.38 -1.76
N LEU A 171 11.26 7.12 -0.82
CA LEU A 171 10.76 8.44 -0.41
C LEU A 171 10.76 9.42 -1.59
N ALA A 172 11.81 9.42 -2.42
CA ALA A 172 11.88 10.27 -3.62
C ALA A 172 10.81 9.88 -4.65
N MET A 173 10.55 8.58 -4.86
CA MET A 173 9.42 8.11 -5.68
C MET A 173 8.10 8.67 -5.16
N GLY A 174 7.86 8.58 -3.86
CA GLY A 174 6.67 9.14 -3.22
C GLY A 174 6.52 10.64 -3.48
N ARG A 175 7.59 11.42 -3.26
CA ARG A 175 7.57 12.88 -3.52
C ARG A 175 7.23 13.20 -4.97
N ALA A 176 7.77 12.46 -5.92
CA ALA A 176 7.46 12.62 -7.34
C ALA A 176 5.96 12.36 -7.66
N LEU A 177 5.33 11.48 -6.91
CA LEU A 177 3.93 11.06 -7.11
C LEU A 177 2.91 11.91 -6.35
N LYS A 178 3.36 12.85 -5.50
CA LYS A 178 2.47 13.76 -4.73
C LYS A 178 1.38 14.44 -5.56
N PRO A 179 1.63 14.91 -6.80
CA PRO A 179 0.60 15.58 -7.62
C PRO A 179 -0.64 14.73 -7.89
N LEU A 180 -0.54 13.40 -7.90
CA LEU A 180 -1.68 12.50 -8.11
C LEU A 180 -2.78 12.69 -7.06
N ARG A 181 -2.42 13.08 -5.84
CA ARG A 181 -3.37 13.31 -4.75
C ARG A 181 -4.34 14.45 -5.09
N ASP A 182 -3.84 15.52 -5.69
CA ASP A 182 -4.64 16.65 -6.20
C ASP A 182 -5.50 16.27 -7.42
N GLU A 183 -5.17 15.18 -8.08
CA GLU A 183 -5.92 14.61 -9.21
C GLU A 183 -7.02 13.64 -8.72
N GLY A 184 -7.16 13.47 -7.38
CA GLY A 184 -8.14 12.58 -6.74
C GLY A 184 -7.70 11.11 -6.69
N VAL A 185 -6.41 10.83 -6.84
CA VAL A 185 -5.84 9.47 -6.75
C VAL A 185 -5.40 9.21 -5.32
N LEU A 186 -5.90 8.11 -4.75
CA LEU A 186 -5.46 7.60 -3.46
C LEU A 186 -4.14 6.86 -3.61
N ILE A 187 -3.12 7.23 -2.83
CA ILE A 187 -1.83 6.53 -2.81
C ILE A 187 -1.78 5.63 -1.58
N VAL A 188 -1.52 4.34 -1.78
CA VAL A 188 -1.50 3.34 -0.71
C VAL A 188 -0.22 2.52 -0.78
N GLY A 189 0.59 2.57 0.27
CA GLY A 189 1.64 1.59 0.52
C GLY A 189 1.03 0.35 1.18
N SER A 190 1.08 -0.78 0.51
CA SER A 190 0.59 -2.07 0.99
C SER A 190 1.75 -2.96 1.41
N GLY A 191 1.93 -3.12 2.70
CA GLY A 191 3.05 -3.88 3.27
C GLY A 191 2.68 -4.51 4.60
N GLN A 192 3.63 -4.57 5.51
CA GLN A 192 3.46 -5.03 6.89
C GLN A 192 4.41 -4.27 7.80
N SER A 193 3.91 -3.62 8.84
CA SER A 193 4.77 -2.95 9.84
C SER A 193 5.57 -3.94 10.70
N TYR A 194 5.18 -5.21 10.72
CA TYR A 194 5.94 -6.35 11.23
C TYR A 194 5.88 -7.47 10.21
N HIS A 195 7.02 -7.94 9.69
CA HIS A 195 7.08 -9.01 8.67
C HIS A 195 8.15 -10.05 8.95
N ASN A 196 8.20 -10.56 10.18
CA ASN A 196 8.97 -11.75 10.51
C ASN A 196 8.05 -12.98 10.56
N ILE A 197 8.05 -13.77 9.47
CA ILE A 197 7.20 -14.97 9.33
C ILE A 197 7.44 -15.96 10.47
N ARG A 198 8.70 -16.19 10.86
CA ARG A 198 9.02 -17.08 11.99
C ARG A 198 8.48 -16.53 13.31
N GLY A 199 8.52 -15.21 13.46
CA GLY A 199 7.95 -14.50 14.61
C GLY A 199 6.45 -14.71 14.72
N PHE A 200 5.69 -14.55 13.63
CA PHE A 200 4.24 -14.76 13.60
C PHE A 200 3.85 -16.16 14.10
N PHE A 201 4.61 -17.19 13.73
CA PHE A 201 4.35 -18.57 14.13
C PHE A 201 5.12 -19.04 15.37
N SER A 202 5.70 -18.11 16.15
CA SER A 202 6.45 -18.44 17.38
C SER A 202 5.58 -18.94 18.53
N GLY A 203 4.25 -18.80 18.44
CA GLY A 203 3.29 -19.14 19.51
C GLY A 203 3.30 -18.17 20.70
N ARG A 204 4.08 -17.08 20.66
CA ARG A 204 4.09 -16.06 21.73
C ARG A 204 2.85 -15.20 21.64
N ALA A 205 2.11 -15.07 22.74
CA ALA A 205 0.92 -14.24 22.83
C ALA A 205 1.25 -12.74 22.73
N VAL A 206 2.43 -12.33 23.22
CA VAL A 206 3.00 -10.98 23.09
C VAL A 206 4.47 -11.12 22.75
N ASP A 207 4.95 -10.31 21.82
CA ASP A 207 6.36 -10.25 21.43
C ASP A 207 6.95 -8.88 21.76
N PRO A 208 7.78 -8.76 22.83
CA PRO A 208 8.36 -7.47 23.20
C PRO A 208 9.16 -6.80 22.09
N ALA A 209 9.76 -7.58 21.19
CA ALA A 209 10.48 -7.03 20.05
C ALA A 209 9.54 -6.34 19.05
N SER A 210 8.37 -6.95 18.77
CA SER A 210 7.36 -6.32 17.92
C SER A 210 6.78 -5.06 18.55
N GLU A 211 6.52 -5.08 19.87
CA GLU A 211 6.03 -3.91 20.61
C GLU A 211 7.02 -2.74 20.57
N ALA A 212 8.31 -3.02 20.78
CA ALA A 212 9.34 -1.98 20.80
C ALA A 212 9.54 -1.35 19.41
N PHE A 213 9.57 -2.17 18.35
CA PHE A 213 9.67 -1.66 16.98
C PHE A 213 8.41 -0.88 16.57
N ASP A 214 7.23 -1.40 16.88
CA ASP A 214 5.95 -0.73 16.58
C ASP A 214 5.82 0.61 17.31
N ALA A 215 6.22 0.69 18.60
CA ALA A 215 6.21 1.94 19.35
C ALA A 215 7.12 2.98 18.69
N TRP A 216 8.36 2.61 18.35
CA TRP A 216 9.27 3.48 17.62
C TRP A 216 8.68 3.95 16.28
N LEU A 217 8.09 3.03 15.51
CA LEU A 217 7.53 3.34 14.21
C LEU A 217 6.36 4.32 14.32
N ARG A 218 5.48 4.16 15.32
CA ARG A 218 4.36 5.08 15.57
C ARG A 218 4.87 6.48 15.92
N ASP A 219 5.87 6.59 16.79
CA ASP A 219 6.47 7.86 17.16
C ASP A 219 7.11 8.54 15.94
N ALA A 220 7.91 7.79 15.16
CA ALA A 220 8.55 8.29 13.95
C ALA A 220 7.55 8.77 12.89
N MET A 221 6.40 8.11 12.74
CA MET A 221 5.39 8.50 11.74
C MET A 221 4.61 9.74 12.12
N THR A 222 4.43 10.03 13.39
CA THR A 222 3.68 11.20 13.88
C THR A 222 4.54 12.47 13.93
N ASP A 223 5.86 12.37 14.05
CA ASP A 223 6.77 13.52 13.95
C ASP A 223 7.08 13.86 12.49
N GLY A 224 6.35 14.80 11.93
CA GLY A 224 6.52 15.23 10.54
C GLY A 224 7.89 15.85 10.22
N ALA A 225 8.60 16.38 11.22
CA ALA A 225 9.90 17.04 11.01
C ALA A 225 11.05 16.03 10.83
N THR A 226 11.02 14.91 11.55
CA THR A 226 12.10 13.91 11.57
C THR A 226 11.73 12.61 10.84
N ARG A 227 10.50 12.49 10.37
CA ARG A 227 9.96 11.26 9.75
C ARG A 227 10.85 10.70 8.64
N GLU A 228 11.26 11.54 7.68
CA GLU A 228 12.07 11.05 6.55
C GLU A 228 13.43 10.54 7.02
N GLU A 229 14.08 11.25 7.96
CA GLU A 229 15.34 10.81 8.54
C GLU A 229 15.19 9.48 9.29
N ALA A 230 14.13 9.36 10.10
CA ALA A 230 13.81 8.12 10.82
C ALA A 230 13.55 6.96 9.84
N LEU A 231 12.82 7.18 8.75
CA LEU A 231 12.55 6.16 7.74
C LEU A 231 13.83 5.76 6.98
N ILE A 232 14.72 6.68 6.66
CA ILE A 232 16.01 6.37 6.05
C ILE A 232 16.87 5.54 7.00
N GLY A 233 16.87 5.89 8.28
CA GLY A 233 17.64 5.21 9.33
C GLY A 233 16.91 4.04 10.01
N TRP A 234 15.80 3.56 9.49
CA TRP A 234 14.90 2.61 10.15
C TRP A 234 15.59 1.34 10.68
N SER A 235 16.63 0.87 10.01
CA SER A 235 17.36 -0.34 10.42
C SER A 235 18.13 -0.17 11.74
N GLY A 236 18.33 1.05 12.21
CA GLY A 236 18.88 1.37 13.52
C GLY A 236 17.84 1.44 14.65
N ALA A 237 16.55 1.28 14.34
CA ALA A 237 15.48 1.30 15.33
C ALA A 237 15.54 0.08 16.28
N PRO A 238 14.95 0.18 17.48
CA PRO A 238 14.86 -0.95 18.39
C PRO A 238 14.21 -2.17 17.73
N HIS A 239 14.91 -3.30 17.73
CA HIS A 239 14.45 -4.57 17.14
C HIS A 239 14.05 -4.52 15.65
N ALA A 240 14.60 -3.56 14.89
CA ALA A 240 14.27 -3.37 13.49
C ALA A 240 14.39 -4.65 12.66
N ARG A 241 15.52 -5.37 12.79
CA ARG A 241 15.76 -6.62 12.05
C ARG A 241 15.06 -7.85 12.65
N ASP A 242 14.60 -7.76 13.88
CA ASP A 242 13.71 -8.77 14.48
C ASP A 242 12.29 -8.64 13.91
N ALA A 243 11.82 -7.41 13.68
CA ALA A 243 10.52 -7.12 13.09
C ALA A 243 10.52 -7.23 11.55
N GLN A 244 11.57 -6.74 10.92
CA GLN A 244 11.77 -6.69 9.47
C GLN A 244 13.11 -7.36 9.10
N PRO A 245 13.18 -8.69 9.02
CA PRO A 245 14.39 -9.38 8.56
C PRO A 245 14.84 -8.96 7.16
N HIS A 246 13.86 -8.62 6.32
CA HIS A 246 14.00 -8.04 4.98
C HIS A 246 13.17 -6.76 4.88
N GLU A 247 13.57 -5.81 4.03
CA GLU A 247 12.97 -4.48 3.92
C GLU A 247 11.64 -4.43 3.18
N ASP A 248 11.39 -5.38 2.31
CA ASP A 248 10.35 -5.42 1.28
C ASP A 248 8.96 -4.95 1.78
N HIS A 249 8.53 -5.43 2.93
CA HIS A 249 7.21 -5.12 3.48
C HIS A 249 7.13 -3.78 4.22
N LEU A 250 8.28 -3.15 4.53
CA LEU A 250 8.30 -1.81 5.11
C LEU A 250 8.42 -0.71 4.04
N LEU A 251 9.06 -0.99 2.91
CA LEU A 251 9.36 0.01 1.88
C LEU A 251 8.10 0.69 1.26
N PRO A 252 6.94 0.04 1.12
CA PRO A 252 5.73 0.72 0.69
C PRO A 252 5.35 1.92 1.55
N LEU A 253 5.70 1.91 2.85
CA LEU A 253 5.52 3.04 3.76
C LEU A 253 6.31 4.27 3.29
N MET A 254 7.54 4.09 2.79
CA MET A 254 8.39 5.19 2.32
C MET A 254 7.72 5.94 1.15
N VAL A 255 7.10 5.22 0.23
CA VAL A 255 6.38 5.85 -0.89
C VAL A 255 5.17 6.63 -0.40
N ALA A 256 4.36 6.06 0.51
CA ALA A 256 3.20 6.72 1.08
C ALA A 256 3.60 8.00 1.86
N ALA A 257 4.63 7.90 2.71
CA ALA A 257 5.15 9.03 3.49
C ALA A 257 5.79 10.10 2.59
N GLY A 258 6.54 9.70 1.56
CA GLY A 258 7.15 10.62 0.58
C GLY A 258 6.10 11.42 -0.20
N ALA A 259 4.98 10.79 -0.58
CA ALA A 259 3.88 11.46 -1.29
C ALA A 259 3.12 12.48 -0.42
N ALA A 260 3.35 12.45 0.90
CA ALA A 260 2.80 13.39 1.86
C ALA A 260 3.90 14.14 2.62
N SER A 261 5.08 14.33 2.02
CA SER A 261 6.19 15.07 2.63
C SER A 261 5.74 16.42 3.18
N GLY A 262 6.09 16.69 4.45
CA GLY A 262 5.75 17.90 5.17
C GLY A 262 4.34 17.95 5.77
N GLU A 263 3.52 16.90 5.56
CA GLU A 263 2.17 16.83 6.12
C GLU A 263 2.16 15.99 7.43
N PRO A 264 1.22 16.25 8.36
CA PRO A 264 1.11 15.45 9.57
C PRO A 264 0.79 14.00 9.25
N GLY A 265 1.34 13.08 10.04
CA GLY A 265 1.00 11.67 10.02
C GLY A 265 0.25 11.28 11.28
N ILE A 266 -0.66 10.36 11.16
CA ILE A 266 -1.40 9.76 12.28
C ILE A 266 -1.31 8.25 12.24
N VAL A 267 -1.39 7.64 13.42
CA VAL A 267 -1.62 6.20 13.55
C VAL A 267 -3.10 5.95 13.27
N ASP A 268 -3.40 5.47 12.08
CA ASP A 268 -4.78 5.26 11.61
C ASP A 268 -5.30 3.85 12.00
N PHE A 269 -4.39 2.92 12.18
CA PHE A 269 -4.65 1.59 12.71
C PHE A 269 -3.54 1.19 13.69
N HIS A 270 -3.92 0.58 14.83
CA HIS A 270 -3.01 -0.12 15.71
C HIS A 270 -3.72 -1.34 16.30
N GLY A 271 -3.04 -2.47 16.29
CA GLY A 271 -3.60 -3.72 16.80
C GLY A 271 -2.57 -4.85 16.81
N HIS A 272 -3.05 -6.06 17.03
CA HIS A 272 -2.23 -7.25 17.06
C HIS A 272 -2.73 -8.29 16.07
N ALA A 273 -1.80 -8.94 15.38
CA ALA A 273 -2.05 -10.11 14.58
C ALA A 273 -1.11 -11.24 15.00
N LEU A 274 -1.65 -12.39 15.36
CA LEU A 274 -0.87 -13.56 15.84
C LEU A 274 0.11 -13.18 16.97
N GLY A 275 -0.29 -12.26 17.87
CA GLY A 275 0.51 -11.80 19.00
C GLY A 275 1.62 -10.80 18.66
N LYS A 276 1.60 -10.21 17.46
CA LYS A 276 2.56 -9.18 17.04
C LYS A 276 1.84 -7.84 16.87
N ALA A 277 2.42 -6.78 17.42
CA ALA A 277 1.97 -5.42 17.22
C ALA A 277 2.14 -5.02 15.76
N ILE A 278 1.09 -4.45 15.17
CA ILE A 278 1.08 -3.93 13.81
C ILE A 278 0.35 -2.59 13.76
N SER A 279 0.87 -1.65 12.98
CA SER A 279 0.29 -0.33 12.80
C SER A 279 0.14 0.05 11.33
N GLY A 280 -0.92 0.79 11.03
CA GLY A 280 -1.13 1.45 9.76
C GLY A 280 -1.13 2.96 9.94
N PHE A 281 -0.80 3.69 8.90
CA PHE A 281 -0.60 5.14 8.98
C PHE A 281 -1.36 5.86 7.88
N ARG A 282 -1.83 7.06 8.21
CA ARG A 282 -2.42 8.01 7.28
C ARG A 282 -1.63 9.32 7.32
N PHE A 283 -1.44 9.94 6.16
CA PHE A 283 -0.75 11.22 6.01
C PHE A 283 -1.61 12.18 5.16
N GLY A 284 -1.80 13.40 5.68
CA GLY A 284 -2.59 14.44 5.03
C GLY A 284 -4.08 14.41 5.30
#